data_5e3b7c92c9b7a1f1e8f9185749ca2cd4
#
_entry.id   5e3b7c92c9b7a1f1e8f9185749ca2cd4
#
_cell.length_a   1.000
_cell.length_b   1.000
_cell.length_c   1.000
_cell.angle_alpha   90.00
_cell.angle_beta   90.00
_cell.angle_gamma   90.00
#
_symmetry.space_group_name_H-M   'P 1'
#
loop_
_entity.id
_entity.type
_entity.pdbx_description
1 polymer ?
#
loop_
_entity_poly.entity_id
_entity_poly.type
_entity_poly.pdbx_seq_one_letter_code
_entity_poly.pdbx_strand_id
1 'polypeptide(L)'
;MRYDKENRRAKAKQASKLAEIRQALIAAGCDTTAKQAAVLGVGRSTAWALLNLDKRAGPTAIVIKRILSSTNLPPVARRKFEEYVEEKVGGLYGHSEARTRAFRDEFQS
;
A
#
# COMPACT_ATOMS: atom_id res chain seq x y z
N MET A 1 19.25 -11.17 16.24
CA MET A 1 20.09 -11.15 15.04
C MET A 1 19.83 -9.91 14.24
N ARG A 2 20.88 -9.34 13.63
CA ARG A 2 20.78 -8.10 12.84
C ARG A 2 19.73 -8.16 11.75
N TYR A 3 19.72 -9.26 11.00
CA TYR A 3 18.81 -9.46 9.88
C TYR A 3 17.34 -9.35 10.32
N ASP A 4 16.98 -9.97 11.43
CA ASP A 4 15.61 -9.93 11.92
C ASP A 4 15.20 -8.53 12.36
N LYS A 5 16.10 -7.78 13.00
CA LYS A 5 15.85 -6.40 13.41
C LYS A 5 15.64 -5.49 12.20
N GLU A 6 16.50 -5.59 11.21
CA GLU A 6 16.40 -4.78 10.00
C GLU A 6 15.13 -5.09 9.22
N ASN A 7 14.78 -6.38 9.14
CA ASN A 7 13.55 -6.81 8.47
C ASN A 7 12.30 -6.32 9.22
N ARG A 8 12.30 -6.37 10.55
CA ARG A 8 11.19 -5.83 11.35
C ARG A 8 11.02 -4.34 11.15
N ARG A 9 12.13 -3.58 11.12
CA ARG A 9 12.09 -2.13 10.87
C ARG A 9 11.54 -1.82 9.49
N ALA A 10 11.96 -2.57 8.49
CA ALA A 10 11.49 -2.40 7.13
C ALA A 10 10.00 -2.70 7.03
N LYS A 11 9.52 -3.78 7.68
CA LYS A 11 8.10 -4.11 7.72
C LYS A 11 7.30 -3.06 8.48
N ALA A 12 7.87 -2.51 9.56
CA ALA A 12 7.23 -1.43 10.31
C ALA A 12 7.09 -0.17 9.45
N LYS A 13 8.05 0.12 8.58
CA LYS A 13 7.95 1.23 7.62
C LYS A 13 6.79 1.03 6.66
N GLN A 14 6.60 -0.19 6.15
CA GLN A 14 5.48 -0.51 5.28
C GLN A 14 4.15 -0.29 6.00
N ALA A 15 4.02 -0.83 7.20
CA ALA A 15 2.81 -0.67 8.01
C ALA A 15 2.53 0.80 8.31
N SER A 16 3.57 1.57 8.60
CA SER A 16 3.46 3.01 8.85
C SER A 16 2.96 3.76 7.62
N LYS A 17 3.47 3.43 6.44
CA LYS A 17 3.01 4.05 5.19
C LYS A 17 1.54 3.75 4.92
N LEU A 18 1.12 2.51 5.14
CA LEU A 18 -0.28 2.13 4.95
C LEU A 18 -1.19 2.83 5.98
N ALA A 19 -0.71 3.03 7.20
CA ALA A 19 -1.43 3.81 8.21
C ALA A 19 -1.57 5.29 7.80
N GLU A 20 -0.54 5.87 7.21
CA GLU A 20 -0.60 7.24 6.68
C GLU A 20 -1.63 7.36 5.55
N ILE A 21 -1.71 6.34 4.68
CA ILE A 21 -2.71 6.30 3.61
C ILE A 21 -4.11 6.27 4.19
N ARG A 22 -4.33 5.42 5.20
CA ARG A 22 -5.61 5.33 5.90
C ARG A 22 -6.00 6.68 6.49
N GLN A 23 -5.07 7.36 7.16
CA GLN A 23 -5.32 8.67 7.75
C GLN A 23 -5.63 9.72 6.67
N ALA A 24 -4.95 9.67 5.53
CA ALA A 24 -5.23 10.57 4.42
C ALA A 24 -6.65 10.38 3.88
N LEU A 25 -7.11 9.13 3.79
CA LEU A 25 -8.47 8.82 3.36
C LEU A 25 -9.50 9.34 4.36
N ILE A 26 -9.26 9.12 5.65
CA ILE A 26 -10.14 9.60 6.72
C ILE A 26 -10.22 11.13 6.68
N ALA A 27 -9.09 11.80 6.54
CA ALA A 27 -9.03 13.26 6.46
C ALA A 27 -9.77 13.81 5.24
N ALA A 28 -9.85 13.02 4.17
CA ALA A 28 -10.59 13.38 2.95
C ALA A 28 -12.09 13.04 3.03
N GLY A 29 -12.56 12.58 4.19
CA GLY A 29 -13.97 12.24 4.39
C GLY A 29 -14.30 10.77 4.16
N CYS A 30 -13.31 9.95 3.85
CA CYS A 30 -13.50 8.51 3.63
C CYS A 30 -13.23 7.75 4.93
N ASP A 31 -14.16 7.83 5.86
CA ASP A 31 -14.01 7.33 7.23
C ASP A 31 -14.66 5.96 7.48
N THR A 32 -15.26 5.36 6.45
CA THR A 32 -15.81 4.02 6.54
C THR A 32 -15.19 3.12 5.50
N THR A 33 -15.20 1.81 5.73
CA THR A 33 -14.70 0.84 4.76
C THR A 33 -15.42 0.96 3.42
N ALA A 34 -16.73 1.19 3.44
CA ALA A 34 -17.50 1.37 2.22
C ALA A 34 -17.04 2.56 1.40
N LYS A 35 -16.82 3.72 2.06
CA LYS A 35 -16.33 4.92 1.40
C LYS A 35 -14.91 4.73 0.88
N GLN A 36 -14.06 4.10 1.68
CA GLN A 36 -12.67 3.81 1.29
C GLN A 36 -12.63 2.90 0.07
N ALA A 37 -13.41 1.81 0.07
CA ALA A 37 -13.47 0.89 -1.06
C ALA A 37 -13.93 1.60 -2.34
N ALA A 38 -14.93 2.47 -2.21
CA ALA A 38 -15.47 3.22 -3.36
C ALA A 38 -14.40 4.11 -4.01
N VAL A 39 -13.65 4.89 -3.21
CA VAL A 39 -12.64 5.79 -3.77
C VAL A 39 -11.39 5.05 -4.24
N LEU A 40 -11.08 3.91 -3.63
CA LEU A 40 -9.96 3.06 -4.04
C LEU A 40 -10.29 2.24 -5.30
N GLY A 41 -11.56 2.06 -5.62
CA GLY A 41 -11.96 1.25 -6.76
C GLY A 41 -11.76 -0.23 -6.55
N VAL A 42 -11.86 -0.70 -5.30
CA VAL A 42 -11.69 -2.12 -4.93
C VAL A 42 -12.88 -2.58 -4.09
N GLY A 43 -12.97 -3.88 -3.85
CA GLY A 43 -14.01 -4.42 -2.98
C GLY A 43 -13.77 -4.06 -1.51
N ARG A 44 -14.81 -4.15 -0.68
CA ARG A 44 -14.73 -3.83 0.75
C ARG A 44 -13.71 -4.69 1.49
N SER A 45 -13.69 -6.00 1.21
CA SER A 45 -12.74 -6.92 1.85
C SER A 45 -11.30 -6.54 1.52
N THR A 46 -11.03 -6.18 0.27
CA THR A 46 -9.70 -5.75 -0.17
C THR A 46 -9.32 -4.43 0.50
N ALA A 47 -10.22 -3.46 0.54
CA ALA A 47 -9.96 -2.17 1.18
C ALA A 47 -9.69 -2.35 2.68
N TRP A 48 -10.50 -3.15 3.35
CA TRP A 48 -10.32 -3.40 4.77
C TRP A 48 -8.98 -4.08 5.07
N ALA A 49 -8.66 -5.13 4.30
CA ALA A 49 -7.42 -5.86 4.48
C ALA A 49 -6.19 -4.96 4.23
N LEU A 50 -6.24 -4.16 3.17
CA LEU A 50 -5.16 -3.24 2.82
C LEU A 50 -4.87 -2.25 3.94
N LEU A 51 -5.92 -1.68 4.54
CA LEU A 51 -5.79 -0.56 5.48
C LEU A 51 -5.75 -0.99 6.95
N ASN A 52 -6.14 -2.21 7.27
CA ASN A 52 -6.28 -2.64 8.66
C ASN A 52 -5.48 -3.89 9.03
N LEU A 53 -5.12 -4.74 8.06
CA LEU A 53 -4.32 -5.92 8.33
C LEU A 53 -2.84 -5.65 8.11
N ASP A 54 -2.03 -6.06 9.08
CA ASP A 54 -0.57 -5.97 8.96
C ASP A 54 -0.05 -7.20 8.22
N LYS A 55 -0.22 -7.22 6.90
CA LYS A 55 0.30 -8.29 6.04
C LYS A 55 1.71 -7.93 5.60
N ARG A 56 2.65 -8.82 5.89
CA ARG A 56 4.07 -8.61 5.55
C ARG A 56 4.31 -8.38 4.06
N ALA A 57 3.56 -9.09 3.22
CA ALA A 57 3.70 -8.93 1.76
C ALA A 57 3.16 -7.58 1.27
N GLY A 58 2.22 -6.99 2.00
CA GLY A 58 1.54 -5.78 1.56
C GLY A 58 0.59 -6.05 0.39
N PRO A 59 -0.03 -5.02 -0.17
CA PRO A 59 -0.90 -5.16 -1.34
C PRO A 59 -0.11 -5.58 -2.58
N THR A 60 -0.77 -6.33 -3.46
CA THR A 60 -0.16 -6.77 -4.72
C THR A 60 -0.07 -5.61 -5.71
N ALA A 61 0.80 -5.77 -6.72
CA ALA A 61 0.92 -4.78 -7.79
C ALA A 61 -0.39 -4.58 -8.53
N ILE A 62 -1.16 -5.64 -8.74
CA ILE A 62 -2.45 -5.58 -9.42
C ILE A 62 -3.42 -4.68 -8.64
N VAL A 63 -3.49 -4.85 -7.33
CA VAL A 63 -4.35 -4.03 -6.46
C VAL A 63 -3.92 -2.56 -6.51
N ILE A 64 -2.63 -2.29 -6.40
CA ILE A 64 -2.10 -0.91 -6.44
C ILE A 64 -2.38 -0.26 -7.79
N LYS A 65 -2.21 -0.99 -8.90
CA LYS A 65 -2.53 -0.47 -10.25
C LYS A 65 -4.02 -0.09 -10.34
N ARG A 66 -4.89 -0.93 -9.81
CA ARG A 66 -6.33 -0.66 -9.79
C ARG A 66 -6.64 0.60 -9.00
N ILE A 67 -6.03 0.75 -7.82
CA ILE A 67 -6.21 1.93 -6.97
C ILE A 67 -5.76 3.19 -7.69
N LEU A 68 -4.57 3.18 -8.29
CA LEU A 68 -4.04 4.33 -9.00
C LEU A 68 -4.83 4.67 -10.28
N SER A 69 -5.62 3.73 -10.79
CA SER A 69 -6.51 3.96 -11.92
C SER A 69 -7.85 4.56 -11.50
N SER A 70 -8.14 4.63 -10.21
CA SER A 70 -9.41 5.17 -9.72
C SER A 70 -9.45 6.68 -9.91
N THR A 71 -10.51 7.18 -10.56
CA THR A 71 -10.70 8.61 -10.79
C THR A 71 -11.18 9.35 -9.55
N ASN A 72 -11.66 8.62 -8.55
CA ASN A 72 -12.21 9.20 -7.31
C ASN A 72 -11.20 9.21 -6.15
N LEU A 73 -9.98 8.77 -6.38
CA LEU A 73 -8.96 8.72 -5.34
C LEU A 73 -8.54 10.14 -4.95
N PRO A 74 -8.64 10.50 -3.65
CA PRO A 74 -8.20 11.82 -3.20
C PRO A 74 -6.73 12.07 -3.54
N PRO A 75 -6.36 13.29 -3.97
CA PRO A 75 -4.98 13.58 -4.40
C PRO A 75 -3.90 13.26 -3.36
N VAL A 76 -4.17 13.53 -2.08
CA VAL A 76 -3.20 13.23 -1.01
C VAL A 76 -3.00 11.73 -0.89
N ALA A 77 -4.08 10.95 -0.96
CA ALA A 77 -3.99 9.50 -0.91
C ALA A 77 -3.26 8.95 -2.13
N ARG A 78 -3.53 9.50 -3.32
CA ARG A 78 -2.84 9.10 -4.55
C ARG A 78 -1.33 9.28 -4.41
N ARG A 79 -0.91 10.43 -3.92
CA ARG A 79 0.51 10.72 -3.72
C ARG A 79 1.15 9.72 -2.78
N LYS A 80 0.47 9.36 -1.69
CA LYS A 80 0.97 8.38 -0.73
C LYS A 80 1.07 6.98 -1.33
N PHE A 81 0.15 6.59 -2.19
CA PHE A 81 0.27 5.32 -2.91
C PHE A 81 1.44 5.33 -3.89
N GLU A 82 1.68 6.45 -4.56
CA GLU A 82 2.84 6.60 -5.43
C GLU A 82 4.14 6.48 -4.64
N GLU A 83 4.22 7.12 -3.49
CA GLU A 83 5.35 6.98 -2.57
C GLU A 83 5.54 5.53 -2.12
N TYR A 84 4.42 4.85 -1.83
CA TYR A 84 4.46 3.44 -1.45
C TYR A 84 5.11 2.58 -2.53
N VAL A 85 4.74 2.79 -3.78
CA VAL A 85 5.32 2.05 -4.91
C VAL A 85 6.82 2.32 -5.01
N GLU A 86 7.23 3.58 -4.95
CA GLU A 86 8.65 3.95 -5.01
C GLU A 86 9.46 3.28 -3.91
N GLU A 87 8.97 3.33 -2.68
CA GLU A 87 9.64 2.77 -1.52
C GLU A 87 9.71 1.25 -1.60
N LYS A 88 8.64 0.61 -2.04
CA LYS A 88 8.61 -0.83 -2.20
C LYS A 88 9.57 -1.32 -3.27
N VAL A 89 9.59 -0.67 -4.42
CA VAL A 89 10.50 -0.99 -5.52
C VAL A 89 11.95 -0.70 -5.12
N GLY A 90 12.16 0.31 -4.28
CA GLY A 90 13.47 0.64 -3.73
C GLY A 90 13.95 -0.30 -2.64
N GLY A 91 13.16 -1.30 -2.24
CA GLY A 91 13.55 -2.28 -1.25
C GLY A 91 13.41 -1.84 0.20
N LEU A 92 12.77 -0.70 0.44
CA LEU A 92 12.67 -0.12 1.79
C LEU A 92 11.83 -0.94 2.75
N TYR A 93 10.99 -1.84 2.24
CA TYR A 93 10.08 -2.63 3.07
C TYR A 93 10.58 -4.05 3.37
N GLY A 94 11.84 -4.34 3.03
CA GLY A 94 12.49 -5.59 3.43
C GLY A 94 12.05 -6.82 2.67
N HIS A 95 11.44 -6.66 1.50
CA HIS A 95 11.11 -7.80 0.65
C HIS A 95 12.35 -8.34 -0.02
N SER A 96 12.36 -9.65 -0.34
CA SER A 96 13.47 -10.24 -1.07
C SER A 96 13.62 -9.56 -2.44
N GLU A 97 14.82 -9.64 -3.00
CA GLU A 97 15.09 -9.07 -4.32
C GLU A 97 14.18 -9.67 -5.38
N ALA A 98 13.93 -10.97 -5.31
CA ALA A 98 13.03 -11.66 -6.24
C ALA A 98 11.59 -11.13 -6.15
N ARG A 99 11.08 -10.93 -4.93
CA ARG A 99 9.74 -10.37 -4.73
C ARG A 99 9.65 -8.92 -5.18
N THR A 100 10.66 -8.13 -4.89
CA THR A 100 10.72 -6.73 -5.31
C THR A 100 10.69 -6.62 -6.84
N ARG A 101 11.47 -7.47 -7.50
CA ARG A 101 11.51 -7.53 -8.97
C ARG A 101 10.15 -7.96 -9.53
N ALA A 102 9.54 -8.99 -8.95
CA ALA A 102 8.23 -9.46 -9.38
C ALA A 102 7.16 -8.38 -9.25
N PHE A 103 7.16 -7.65 -8.15
CA PHE A 103 6.24 -6.54 -7.94
C PHE A 103 6.46 -5.44 -8.98
N ARG A 104 7.71 -5.04 -9.21
CA ARG A 104 8.05 -4.01 -10.18
C ARG A 104 7.62 -4.42 -11.59
N ASP A 105 7.91 -5.65 -11.98
CA ASP A 105 7.58 -6.13 -13.32
C ASP A 105 6.06 -6.20 -13.53
N GLU A 106 5.34 -6.68 -12.54
CA GLU A 106 3.87 -6.73 -12.56
C GLU A 106 3.28 -5.32 -12.62
N PHE A 107 3.85 -4.39 -11.84
CA PHE A 107 3.37 -3.01 -11.80
C PHE A 107 3.60 -2.28 -13.12
N GLN A 108 4.70 -2.58 -13.79
CA GLN A 108 5.06 -1.95 -15.07
C GLN A 108 4.44 -2.62 -16.29
N SER A 109 3.83 -3.79 -16.12
CA SER A 109 3.25 -4.53 -17.26
C SER A 109 1.95 -3.94 -17.80
#